data_e00d52c3bc0f637126b7405502d7c3c5
#
_entry.id   e00d52c3bc0f637126b7405502d7c3c5
#
_cell.length_a   1.000
_cell.length_b   1.000
_cell.length_c   1.000
_cell.angle_alpha   90.00
_cell.angle_beta   90.00
_cell.angle_gamma   90.00
#
_symmetry.space_group_name_H-M   'P 1'
#
loop_
_entity.id
_entity.type
_entity.pdbx_description
1 polymer ?
#
loop_
_entity_poly.entity_id
_entity_poly.type
_entity_poly.pdbx_seq_one_letter_code
_entity_poly.pdbx_strand_id
1 'polypeptide(L)'
;MAQPIRIVPPSGPKQLYAVGEIPPLGHVPEKMYAWVIRKDRHGPPESSMQIEVVPTWPVGDDEVLVFVMAAGVNYNGVWAGLGQPISPHDVHKSPHHIAGSDASGVVWAIGSKVRRWKVGDEVVVHCNQDDGDDEDCNGGDPMLSPSQRIWGYETPDGSFAQFCRVQSRQLMPRPKHLTWEESASYTLTLATAYRMLFGHAPHTIKPGDHVLVWGASGGLGVFGVQLAAASGANAIGIISDNEKRDYVLGLGAKGVINRKDFKCWGQMPTVNTPEYNDWVKEARRFGKAIWDITGKRDVDIVFEHPGEATFPVSTLVAKRGGMVVFCAGTSGYNLTFDARYVWMRQKRIQGSHFAHLKQASAANQFVLDRRIDPCMSEVLPWIDIAKAHTMMWKNLHKPGNMAVLVNAQRPGLRSFEDVIEASGS
;
A
#
# COMPACT_ATOMS: atom_id res chain seq x y z
N MET A 1 -4.39 -47.06 -1.21
CA MET A 1 -5.03 -46.00 -2.01
C MET A 1 -6.09 -45.35 -1.13
N ALA A 2 -5.84 -44.19 -0.59
CA ALA A 2 -6.81 -43.44 0.18
C ALA A 2 -7.88 -42.88 -0.77
N GLN A 3 -9.16 -43.10 -0.46
CA GLN A 3 -10.26 -42.50 -1.20
C GLN A 3 -10.21 -40.99 -1.06
N PRO A 4 -10.49 -40.19 -2.13
CA PRO A 4 -10.56 -38.76 -2.01
C PRO A 4 -11.72 -38.39 -1.07
N ILE A 5 -11.42 -37.55 -0.09
CA ILE A 5 -12.41 -36.98 0.82
C ILE A 5 -13.42 -36.19 -0.03
N ARG A 6 -14.65 -36.68 -0.11
CA ARG A 6 -15.78 -35.96 -0.69
C ARG A 6 -16.15 -34.81 0.26
N ILE A 7 -15.69 -33.61 -0.02
CA ILE A 7 -16.21 -32.42 0.63
C ILE A 7 -17.63 -32.20 0.09
N VAL A 8 -18.63 -32.51 0.88
CA VAL A 8 -20.03 -32.18 0.56
C VAL A 8 -20.30 -30.81 1.15
N PRO A 9 -20.55 -29.77 0.32
CA PRO A 9 -21.01 -28.50 0.85
C PRO A 9 -22.39 -28.69 1.51
N PRO A 10 -22.64 -28.07 2.68
CA PRO A 10 -23.85 -28.36 3.46
C PRO A 10 -25.16 -27.78 2.93
N SER A 11 -25.14 -26.99 1.84
CA SER A 11 -26.36 -26.47 1.21
C SER A 11 -26.16 -26.24 -0.28
N GLY A 12 -27.22 -26.42 -1.09
CA GLY A 12 -27.21 -26.11 -2.51
C GLY A 12 -26.89 -24.62 -2.79
N PRO A 13 -26.74 -24.21 -4.09
CA PRO A 13 -26.39 -22.85 -4.46
C PRO A 13 -27.36 -21.82 -3.87
N LYS A 14 -26.83 -20.84 -3.12
CA LYS A 14 -27.60 -19.73 -2.55
C LYS A 14 -27.37 -18.46 -3.36
N GLN A 15 -28.30 -17.52 -3.29
CA GLN A 15 -28.18 -16.20 -3.89
C GLN A 15 -27.33 -15.24 -3.04
N LEU A 16 -27.19 -15.53 -1.74
CA LEU A 16 -26.39 -14.76 -0.78
C LEU A 16 -25.85 -15.74 0.28
N TYR A 17 -24.57 -15.63 0.58
CA TYR A 17 -23.88 -16.39 1.62
C TYR A 17 -23.53 -15.48 2.80
N ALA A 18 -23.53 -15.99 4.01
CA ALA A 18 -23.00 -15.25 5.15
C ALA A 18 -21.49 -14.95 4.96
N VAL A 19 -20.99 -13.89 5.59
CA VAL A 19 -19.55 -13.61 5.59
C VAL A 19 -18.80 -14.75 6.28
N GLY A 20 -17.77 -15.28 5.63
CA GLY A 20 -17.04 -16.48 6.09
C GLY A 20 -17.66 -17.82 5.66
N GLU A 21 -18.88 -17.83 5.12
CA GLU A 21 -19.46 -19.03 4.49
C GLU A 21 -18.90 -19.19 3.07
N ILE A 22 -18.42 -20.39 2.75
CA ILE A 22 -17.77 -20.67 1.46
C ILE A 22 -18.82 -21.19 0.45
N PRO A 23 -19.09 -20.48 -0.66
CA PRO A 23 -19.90 -21.01 -1.74
C PRO A 23 -19.22 -22.23 -2.40
N PRO A 24 -19.97 -23.09 -3.13
CA PRO A 24 -19.33 -24.09 -4.00
C PRO A 24 -18.33 -23.42 -4.95
N LEU A 25 -17.13 -23.97 -5.07
CA LEU A 25 -16.05 -23.38 -5.88
C LEU A 25 -16.51 -23.08 -7.32
N GLY A 26 -16.37 -21.85 -7.74
CA GLY A 26 -16.84 -21.36 -9.03
C GLY A 26 -18.30 -20.93 -9.08
N HIS A 27 -19.08 -21.15 -8.02
CA HIS A 27 -20.45 -20.62 -7.94
C HIS A 27 -20.42 -19.16 -7.49
N VAL A 28 -20.90 -18.27 -8.33
CA VAL A 28 -21.00 -16.83 -8.04
C VAL A 28 -22.43 -16.52 -7.58
N PRO A 29 -22.62 -16.09 -6.32
CA PRO A 29 -23.95 -15.71 -5.83
C PRO A 29 -24.41 -14.40 -6.49
N GLU A 30 -25.72 -14.19 -6.59
CA GLU A 30 -26.27 -12.94 -7.17
C GLU A 30 -25.93 -11.70 -6.34
N LYS A 31 -25.79 -11.88 -5.02
CA LYS A 31 -25.55 -10.80 -4.05
C LYS A 31 -24.42 -11.16 -3.11
N MET A 32 -23.81 -10.12 -2.54
CA MET A 32 -22.73 -10.25 -1.57
C MET A 32 -22.85 -9.17 -0.47
N TYR A 33 -22.26 -9.43 0.69
CA TYR A 33 -22.01 -8.40 1.70
C TYR A 33 -20.78 -7.60 1.32
N ALA A 34 -20.88 -6.27 1.48
CA ALA A 34 -19.79 -5.33 1.25
C ALA A 34 -19.84 -4.17 2.24
N TRP A 35 -18.68 -3.57 2.54
CA TRP A 35 -18.57 -2.28 3.18
C TRP A 35 -18.67 -1.19 2.12
N VAL A 36 -19.77 -0.45 2.16
CA VAL A 36 -20.17 0.49 1.11
C VAL A 36 -20.03 1.92 1.58
N ILE A 37 -19.45 2.74 0.72
CA ILE A 37 -19.42 4.20 0.81
C ILE A 37 -20.43 4.75 -0.19
N ARG A 38 -21.24 5.73 0.22
CA ARG A 38 -22.17 6.46 -0.65
C ARG A 38 -21.85 7.95 -0.63
N LYS A 39 -22.13 8.63 -1.74
CA LYS A 39 -21.77 10.05 -1.90
C LYS A 39 -22.38 10.95 -0.83
N ASP A 40 -23.60 10.67 -0.41
CA ASP A 40 -24.34 11.39 0.63
C ASP A 40 -23.90 11.09 2.06
N ARG A 41 -23.00 10.09 2.24
CA ARG A 41 -22.47 9.68 3.55
C ARG A 41 -20.99 10.00 3.75
N HIS A 42 -20.36 10.78 2.88
CA HIS A 42 -18.98 11.17 3.09
C HIS A 42 -18.75 11.79 4.46
N GLY A 43 -17.69 11.33 5.15
CA GLY A 43 -17.35 11.75 6.51
C GLY A 43 -16.38 10.80 7.18
N PRO A 44 -16.24 10.84 8.51
CA PRO A 44 -15.41 9.90 9.25
C PRO A 44 -15.69 8.44 8.88
N PRO A 45 -14.67 7.55 8.83
CA PRO A 45 -14.85 6.17 8.37
C PRO A 45 -15.99 5.41 9.04
N GLU A 46 -16.18 5.57 10.36
CA GLU A 46 -17.25 4.89 11.11
C GLU A 46 -18.67 5.31 10.70
N SER A 47 -18.82 6.48 10.10
CA SER A 47 -20.12 6.94 9.58
C SER A 47 -20.29 6.72 8.08
N SER A 48 -19.20 6.83 7.32
CA SER A 48 -19.25 6.74 5.86
C SER A 48 -19.25 5.30 5.33
N MET A 49 -18.55 4.40 6.01
CA MET A 49 -18.45 2.99 5.64
C MET A 49 -19.53 2.17 6.37
N GLN A 50 -20.40 1.51 5.63
CA GLN A 50 -21.50 0.71 6.21
C GLN A 50 -21.63 -0.63 5.48
N ILE A 51 -22.01 -1.69 6.22
CA ILE A 51 -22.27 -3.01 5.62
C ILE A 51 -23.60 -2.96 4.89
N GLU A 52 -23.58 -3.32 3.61
CA GLU A 52 -24.78 -3.43 2.76
C GLU A 52 -24.74 -4.74 1.99
N VAL A 53 -25.90 -5.19 1.54
CA VAL A 53 -26.03 -6.25 0.54
C VAL A 53 -26.13 -5.61 -0.84
N VAL A 54 -25.19 -5.93 -1.71
CA VAL A 54 -25.10 -5.39 -3.06
C VAL A 54 -25.04 -6.52 -4.10
N PRO A 55 -25.37 -6.28 -5.37
CA PRO A 55 -25.15 -7.26 -6.43
C PRO A 55 -23.67 -7.65 -6.50
N THR A 56 -23.39 -8.93 -6.72
CA THR A 56 -22.04 -9.38 -7.05
C THR A 56 -21.64 -8.87 -8.42
N TRP A 57 -20.38 -8.48 -8.59
CA TRP A 57 -19.89 -7.90 -9.83
C TRP A 57 -19.92 -8.90 -10.98
N PRO A 58 -20.44 -8.52 -12.15
CA PRO A 58 -20.30 -9.32 -13.35
C PRO A 58 -18.83 -9.31 -13.81
N VAL A 59 -18.37 -10.38 -14.42
CA VAL A 59 -16.99 -10.55 -14.90
C VAL A 59 -16.93 -10.23 -16.40
N GLY A 60 -16.12 -9.25 -16.78
CA GLY A 60 -15.81 -8.97 -18.18
C GLY A 60 -14.82 -9.98 -18.78
N ASP A 61 -14.58 -9.91 -20.08
CA ASP A 61 -13.79 -10.89 -20.85
C ASP A 61 -12.36 -11.11 -20.31
N ASP A 62 -11.69 -10.06 -19.85
CA ASP A 62 -10.31 -10.06 -19.32
C ASP A 62 -10.23 -9.87 -17.80
N GLU A 63 -11.38 -9.93 -17.15
CA GLU A 63 -11.50 -9.73 -15.70
C GLU A 63 -11.57 -11.07 -14.92
N VAL A 64 -11.36 -10.96 -13.64
CA VAL A 64 -11.43 -12.06 -12.67
C VAL A 64 -12.24 -11.60 -11.47
N LEU A 65 -13.10 -12.48 -10.98
CA LEU A 65 -13.74 -12.34 -9.68
C LEU A 65 -12.90 -13.11 -8.65
N VAL A 66 -12.48 -12.41 -7.61
CA VAL A 66 -11.69 -12.99 -6.50
C VAL A 66 -12.57 -13.07 -5.27
N PHE A 67 -12.67 -14.26 -4.68
CA PHE A 67 -13.24 -14.49 -3.35
C PHE A 67 -12.22 -14.04 -2.32
N VAL A 68 -12.49 -12.92 -1.66
CA VAL A 68 -11.52 -12.22 -0.80
C VAL A 68 -11.40 -12.92 0.53
N MET A 69 -10.21 -13.42 0.88
CA MET A 69 -9.91 -14.00 2.18
C MET A 69 -9.59 -12.95 3.23
N ALA A 70 -8.71 -12.01 2.85
CA ALA A 70 -8.33 -10.87 3.67
C ALA A 70 -8.07 -9.64 2.78
N ALA A 71 -8.18 -8.46 3.36
CA ALA A 71 -7.96 -7.17 2.70
C ALA A 71 -7.02 -6.28 3.54
N GLY A 72 -6.14 -5.54 2.88
CA GLY A 72 -5.24 -4.60 3.52
C GLY A 72 -5.92 -3.25 3.79
N VAL A 73 -5.57 -2.64 4.91
CA VAL A 73 -6.06 -1.30 5.27
C VAL A 73 -5.03 -0.26 4.84
N ASN A 74 -5.44 0.63 3.96
CA ASN A 74 -4.60 1.70 3.41
C ASN A 74 -5.25 3.07 3.58
N TYR A 75 -4.43 4.12 3.58
CA TYR A 75 -4.92 5.48 3.80
C TYR A 75 -5.87 5.97 2.69
N ASN A 76 -5.80 5.40 1.49
CA ASN A 76 -6.76 5.69 0.42
C ASN A 76 -8.19 5.29 0.79
N GLY A 77 -8.40 4.26 1.61
CA GLY A 77 -9.71 3.94 2.16
C GLY A 77 -10.26 5.02 3.10
N VAL A 78 -9.37 5.66 3.88
CA VAL A 78 -9.73 6.85 4.69
C VAL A 78 -10.17 8.00 3.78
N TRP A 79 -9.39 8.30 2.75
CA TRP A 79 -9.75 9.35 1.78
C TRP A 79 -11.05 9.05 1.06
N ALA A 80 -11.29 7.80 0.69
CA ALA A 80 -12.54 7.38 0.06
C ALA A 80 -13.75 7.64 0.98
N GLY A 81 -13.64 7.30 2.26
CA GLY A 81 -14.65 7.57 3.27
C GLY A 81 -14.92 9.06 3.45
N LEU A 82 -13.87 9.86 3.56
CA LEU A 82 -13.95 11.32 3.71
C LEU A 82 -14.44 12.03 2.43
N GLY A 83 -14.31 11.40 1.26
CA GLY A 83 -14.55 12.03 -0.04
C GLY A 83 -13.52 13.10 -0.38
N GLN A 84 -12.28 12.98 0.12
CA GLN A 84 -11.19 13.97 -0.01
C GLN A 84 -9.86 13.27 -0.32
N PRO A 85 -8.92 13.91 -1.06
CA PRO A 85 -9.05 15.20 -1.75
C PRO A 85 -10.02 15.17 -2.95
N ILE A 86 -10.31 13.97 -3.47
CA ILE A 86 -11.24 13.73 -4.58
C ILE A 86 -12.23 12.63 -4.15
N SER A 87 -13.52 12.88 -4.31
CA SER A 87 -14.51 11.84 -4.06
C SER A 87 -14.42 10.72 -5.10
N PRO A 88 -14.38 9.44 -4.71
CA PRO A 88 -14.42 8.33 -5.67
C PRO A 88 -15.67 8.39 -6.57
N HIS A 89 -16.79 8.91 -6.08
CA HIS A 89 -18.03 9.11 -6.87
C HIS A 89 -17.93 10.19 -7.94
N ASP A 90 -16.88 11.01 -7.94
CA ASP A 90 -16.63 11.96 -9.02
C ASP A 90 -15.80 11.32 -10.15
N VAL A 91 -15.18 10.18 -9.89
CA VAL A 91 -14.36 9.44 -10.87
C VAL A 91 -15.16 8.34 -11.56
N HIS A 92 -15.97 7.58 -10.83
CA HIS A 92 -16.81 6.52 -11.39
C HIS A 92 -18.31 6.83 -11.23
N LYS A 93 -19.15 6.15 -12.04
CA LYS A 93 -20.60 6.36 -12.07
C LYS A 93 -21.41 5.34 -11.25
N SER A 94 -20.76 4.45 -10.51
CA SER A 94 -21.47 3.46 -9.68
C SER A 94 -22.26 4.15 -8.58
N PRO A 95 -23.45 3.67 -8.23
CA PRO A 95 -24.28 4.25 -7.15
C PRO A 95 -23.69 4.00 -5.77
N HIS A 96 -22.70 3.10 -5.65
CA HIS A 96 -21.97 2.80 -4.44
C HIS A 96 -20.49 2.60 -4.74
N HIS A 97 -19.66 2.76 -3.73
CA HIS A 97 -18.22 2.53 -3.79
C HIS A 97 -17.82 1.53 -2.71
N ILE A 98 -17.08 0.52 -3.10
CA ILE A 98 -16.41 -0.44 -2.21
C ILE A 98 -14.93 -0.11 -2.26
N ALA A 99 -14.40 0.36 -1.14
CA ALA A 99 -12.97 0.68 -1.05
C ALA A 99 -12.11 -0.58 -0.84
N GLY A 100 -10.79 -0.36 -0.80
CA GLY A 100 -9.79 -1.41 -0.55
C GLY A 100 -8.99 -1.73 -1.80
N SER A 101 -7.67 -1.50 -1.72
CA SER A 101 -6.74 -1.62 -2.84
C SER A 101 -5.68 -2.69 -2.62
N ASP A 102 -5.83 -3.49 -1.59
CA ASP A 102 -5.05 -4.69 -1.30
C ASP A 102 -5.98 -5.87 -1.01
N ALA A 103 -5.69 -7.03 -1.57
CA ALA A 103 -6.41 -8.25 -1.28
C ALA A 103 -5.53 -9.49 -1.42
N SER A 104 -5.83 -10.48 -0.61
CA SER A 104 -5.48 -11.88 -0.85
C SER A 104 -6.75 -12.69 -0.97
N GLY A 105 -6.79 -13.65 -1.89
CA GLY A 105 -8.00 -14.43 -2.11
C GLY A 105 -7.81 -15.54 -3.11
N VAL A 106 -8.95 -16.15 -3.48
CA VAL A 106 -9.02 -17.25 -4.42
C VAL A 106 -9.74 -16.81 -5.68
N VAL A 107 -9.19 -17.11 -6.85
CA VAL A 107 -9.84 -16.90 -8.14
C VAL A 107 -11.15 -17.70 -8.17
N TRP A 108 -12.29 -17.00 -8.30
CA TRP A 108 -13.60 -17.60 -8.21
C TRP A 108 -14.32 -17.74 -9.54
N ALA A 109 -14.15 -16.73 -10.40
CA ALA A 109 -14.63 -16.78 -11.79
C ALA A 109 -13.65 -16.02 -12.67
N ILE A 110 -13.58 -16.40 -13.93
CA ILE A 110 -12.68 -15.80 -14.94
C ILE A 110 -13.44 -15.46 -16.22
N GLY A 111 -13.06 -14.37 -16.86
CA GLY A 111 -13.56 -13.98 -18.16
C GLY A 111 -13.03 -14.84 -19.30
N SER A 112 -13.70 -14.75 -20.44
CA SER A 112 -13.46 -15.62 -21.62
C SER A 112 -12.05 -15.49 -22.21
N LYS A 113 -11.36 -14.36 -22.02
CA LYS A 113 -10.00 -14.08 -22.52
C LYS A 113 -8.90 -14.36 -21.50
N VAL A 114 -9.22 -14.66 -20.24
CA VAL A 114 -8.23 -14.97 -19.21
C VAL A 114 -7.56 -16.32 -19.50
N ARG A 115 -6.22 -16.34 -19.50
CA ARG A 115 -5.42 -17.55 -19.80
C ARG A 115 -4.41 -17.89 -18.70
N ARG A 116 -3.99 -16.90 -17.94
CA ARG A 116 -2.94 -17.04 -16.93
C ARG A 116 -3.46 -17.66 -15.63
N TRP A 117 -4.73 -17.46 -15.33
CA TRP A 117 -5.36 -17.84 -14.08
C TRP A 117 -6.49 -18.83 -14.28
N LYS A 118 -6.74 -19.65 -13.31
CA LYS A 118 -7.86 -20.60 -13.26
C LYS A 118 -8.59 -20.50 -11.93
N VAL A 119 -9.83 -20.92 -11.91
CA VAL A 119 -10.64 -21.03 -10.68
C VAL A 119 -9.92 -21.94 -9.67
N GLY A 120 -9.79 -21.45 -8.44
CA GLY A 120 -9.07 -22.11 -7.35
C GLY A 120 -7.63 -21.59 -7.15
N ASP A 121 -7.06 -20.79 -8.05
CA ASP A 121 -5.72 -20.21 -7.85
C ASP A 121 -5.75 -19.22 -6.69
N GLU A 122 -4.74 -19.30 -5.81
CA GLU A 122 -4.53 -18.36 -4.72
C GLU A 122 -3.68 -17.18 -5.16
N VAL A 123 -4.19 -15.97 -4.94
CA VAL A 123 -3.63 -14.74 -5.51
C VAL A 123 -3.54 -13.61 -4.51
N VAL A 124 -2.69 -12.64 -4.81
CA VAL A 124 -2.72 -11.28 -4.26
C VAL A 124 -2.99 -10.29 -5.39
N VAL A 125 -3.60 -9.17 -5.06
CA VAL A 125 -4.05 -8.17 -6.03
C VAL A 125 -3.13 -6.96 -5.99
N HIS A 126 -2.72 -6.46 -7.16
CA HIS A 126 -2.09 -5.16 -7.32
C HIS A 126 -3.12 -4.09 -7.70
N CYS A 127 -2.96 -2.88 -7.17
CA CYS A 127 -3.99 -1.84 -7.27
C CYS A 127 -4.02 -1.05 -8.58
N ASN A 128 -3.02 -1.18 -9.48
CA ASN A 128 -3.02 -0.43 -10.73
C ASN A 128 -3.93 -1.07 -11.77
N GLN A 129 -4.79 -0.24 -12.35
CA GLN A 129 -5.58 -0.56 -13.56
C GLN A 129 -5.27 0.43 -14.68
N ASP A 130 -5.37 -0.01 -15.91
CA ASP A 130 -5.33 0.77 -17.14
C ASP A 130 -6.12 0.03 -18.22
N ASP A 131 -6.43 0.65 -19.36
CA ASP A 131 -7.15 -0.01 -20.45
C ASP A 131 -6.23 -0.80 -21.41
N GLY A 132 -4.92 -0.60 -21.30
CA GLY A 132 -3.93 -1.31 -22.10
C GLY A 132 -3.82 -0.85 -23.56
N ASP A 133 -4.43 0.27 -23.95
CA ASP A 133 -4.61 0.66 -25.33
C ASP A 133 -3.54 1.65 -25.86
N ASP A 134 -3.03 2.54 -25.00
CA ASP A 134 -2.06 3.55 -25.43
C ASP A 134 -0.58 3.07 -25.39
N GLU A 135 0.33 3.92 -25.89
CA GLU A 135 1.76 3.64 -25.96
C GLU A 135 2.42 3.55 -24.56
N ASP A 136 1.90 4.24 -23.57
CA ASP A 136 2.40 4.13 -22.20
C ASP A 136 2.09 2.75 -21.63
N CYS A 137 0.92 2.18 -21.92
CA CYS A 137 0.56 0.82 -21.54
C CYS A 137 1.31 -0.24 -22.35
N ASN A 138 1.66 0.05 -23.61
CA ASN A 138 2.22 -0.90 -24.58
C ASN A 138 3.74 -0.72 -24.80
N GLY A 139 4.49 -0.55 -23.75
CA GLY A 139 5.97 -0.51 -23.79
C GLY A 139 6.58 0.72 -23.15
N GLY A 140 5.78 1.73 -22.78
CA GLY A 140 6.17 2.87 -21.97
C GLY A 140 6.03 2.59 -20.46
N ASP A 141 5.60 3.59 -19.73
CA ASP A 141 5.30 3.51 -18.31
C ASP A 141 3.79 3.62 -18.08
N PRO A 142 3.06 2.53 -17.80
CA PRO A 142 1.61 2.54 -17.61
C PRO A 142 1.11 3.51 -16.55
N MET A 143 1.98 3.98 -15.66
CA MET A 143 1.63 4.99 -14.66
C MET A 143 1.48 6.41 -15.26
N LEU A 144 1.84 6.61 -16.52
CA LEU A 144 1.68 7.87 -17.26
C LEU A 144 0.44 7.84 -18.16
N SER A 145 -0.19 6.69 -18.34
CA SER A 145 -1.40 6.54 -19.16
C SER A 145 -2.56 7.38 -18.59
N PRO A 146 -3.29 8.13 -19.41
CA PRO A 146 -4.53 8.80 -19.00
C PRO A 146 -5.62 7.85 -18.52
N SER A 147 -5.54 6.57 -18.90
CA SER A 147 -6.47 5.52 -18.48
C SER A 147 -6.11 4.90 -17.11
N GLN A 148 -4.94 5.23 -16.54
CA GLN A 148 -4.52 4.72 -15.25
C GLN A 148 -5.55 5.03 -14.15
N ARG A 149 -5.88 4.02 -13.35
CA ARG A 149 -6.81 4.11 -12.20
C ARG A 149 -6.26 3.34 -11.01
N ILE A 150 -6.66 3.81 -9.83
CA ILE A 150 -6.43 3.12 -8.57
C ILE A 150 -7.62 2.21 -8.30
N TRP A 151 -7.43 0.91 -8.40
CA TRP A 151 -8.46 -0.06 -8.02
C TRP A 151 -8.85 0.10 -6.55
N GLY A 152 -10.15 0.11 -6.27
CA GLY A 152 -10.70 0.28 -4.93
C GLY A 152 -10.60 1.70 -4.36
N TYR A 153 -10.23 2.70 -5.21
CA TYR A 153 -10.37 4.12 -4.93
C TYR A 153 -11.02 4.86 -6.11
N GLU A 154 -10.46 4.74 -7.31
CA GLU A 154 -11.01 5.32 -8.53
C GLU A 154 -11.96 4.36 -9.25
N THR A 155 -11.98 3.09 -8.84
CA THR A 155 -12.94 2.07 -9.28
C THR A 155 -13.80 1.60 -8.11
N PRO A 156 -15.07 1.18 -8.35
CA PRO A 156 -16.04 0.93 -7.28
C PRO A 156 -15.96 -0.47 -6.65
N ASP A 157 -15.07 -1.34 -7.07
CA ASP A 157 -15.09 -2.79 -6.91
C ASP A 157 -13.93 -3.33 -6.05
N GLY A 158 -13.56 -2.57 -5.00
CA GLY A 158 -12.44 -2.88 -4.11
C GLY A 158 -12.64 -4.09 -3.18
N SER A 159 -11.66 -4.30 -2.29
CA SER A 159 -11.52 -5.54 -1.52
C SER A 159 -12.36 -5.64 -0.26
N PHE A 160 -13.03 -4.57 0.19
CA PHE A 160 -13.88 -4.67 1.39
C PHE A 160 -15.28 -5.24 1.07
N ALA A 161 -15.29 -6.37 0.37
CA ALA A 161 -16.46 -7.15 0.01
C ALA A 161 -16.10 -8.65 -0.03
N GLN A 162 -17.11 -9.53 0.01
CA GLN A 162 -16.88 -10.96 -0.13
C GLN A 162 -16.22 -11.33 -1.46
N PHE A 163 -16.54 -10.57 -2.52
CA PHE A 163 -15.93 -10.71 -3.84
C PHE A 163 -15.48 -9.34 -4.33
N CYS A 164 -14.30 -9.28 -4.92
CA CYS A 164 -13.83 -8.11 -5.67
C CYS A 164 -13.60 -8.49 -7.13
N ARG A 165 -13.77 -7.50 -8.02
CA ARG A 165 -13.51 -7.66 -9.45
C ARG A 165 -12.23 -6.94 -9.83
N VAL A 166 -11.38 -7.59 -10.61
CA VAL A 166 -10.09 -7.08 -11.02
C VAL A 166 -9.77 -7.45 -12.46
N GLN A 167 -8.93 -6.71 -13.12
CA GLN A 167 -8.33 -7.13 -14.38
C GLN A 167 -7.39 -8.32 -14.13
N SER A 168 -7.39 -9.32 -15.01
CA SER A 168 -6.57 -10.54 -14.84
C SER A 168 -5.07 -10.23 -14.68
N ARG A 169 -4.58 -9.14 -15.26
CA ARG A 169 -3.20 -8.69 -15.16
C ARG A 169 -2.83 -8.11 -13.79
N GLN A 170 -3.80 -7.67 -12.97
CA GLN A 170 -3.53 -7.21 -11.61
C GLN A 170 -3.16 -8.33 -10.63
N LEU A 171 -3.42 -9.57 -11.00
CA LEU A 171 -3.17 -10.70 -10.14
C LEU A 171 -1.69 -11.11 -10.14
N MET A 172 -1.20 -11.41 -8.94
CA MET A 172 0.14 -11.95 -8.70
C MET A 172 0.02 -13.24 -7.85
N PRO A 173 0.99 -14.16 -7.96
CA PRO A 173 0.98 -15.36 -7.13
C PRO A 173 1.10 -14.98 -5.65
N ARG A 174 0.25 -15.58 -4.83
CA ARG A 174 0.30 -15.42 -3.37
C ARG A 174 1.52 -16.15 -2.79
N PRO A 175 2.29 -15.54 -1.87
CA PRO A 175 3.33 -16.26 -1.14
C PRO A 175 2.72 -17.29 -0.18
N LYS A 176 2.88 -18.57 -0.48
CA LYS A 176 2.26 -19.68 0.28
C LYS A 176 2.77 -19.84 1.72
N HIS A 177 3.89 -19.25 2.05
CA HIS A 177 4.43 -19.27 3.41
C HIS A 177 3.76 -18.25 4.34
N LEU A 178 3.02 -17.29 3.77
CA LEU A 178 2.28 -16.27 4.51
C LEU A 178 0.84 -16.74 4.78
N THR A 179 0.26 -16.19 5.83
CA THR A 179 -1.17 -16.27 6.07
C THR A 179 -1.95 -15.40 5.07
N TRP A 180 -3.28 -15.50 5.05
CA TRP A 180 -4.12 -14.69 4.17
C TRP A 180 -4.00 -13.20 4.51
N GLU A 181 -4.04 -12.87 5.80
CA GLU A 181 -3.94 -11.49 6.28
C GLU A 181 -2.55 -10.89 6.03
N GLU A 182 -1.47 -11.65 6.22
CA GLU A 182 -0.11 -11.23 5.86
C GLU A 182 -0.02 -10.97 4.36
N SER A 183 -0.60 -11.86 3.55
CA SER A 183 -0.62 -11.75 2.08
C SER A 183 -1.41 -10.54 1.58
N ALA A 184 -2.41 -10.07 2.34
CA ALA A 184 -3.25 -8.93 1.99
C ALA A 184 -2.66 -7.58 2.41
N SER A 185 -1.59 -7.52 3.20
CA SER A 185 -1.18 -6.30 3.90
C SER A 185 -0.08 -5.50 3.21
N TYR A 186 0.46 -5.92 2.06
CA TYR A 186 1.71 -5.33 1.56
C TYR A 186 1.70 -4.86 0.10
N THR A 187 0.78 -5.34 -0.76
CA THR A 187 0.96 -5.20 -2.21
C THR A 187 1.01 -3.75 -2.68
N LEU A 188 0.13 -2.90 -2.18
CA LEU A 188 0.11 -1.47 -2.53
C LEU A 188 1.36 -0.75 -2.02
N THR A 189 1.66 -0.86 -0.74
CA THR A 189 2.72 -0.07 -0.09
C THR A 189 4.11 -0.56 -0.49
N LEU A 190 4.32 -1.88 -0.63
CA LEU A 190 5.58 -2.44 -1.12
C LEU A 190 5.84 -2.06 -2.58
N ALA A 191 4.83 -2.16 -3.47
CA ALA A 191 5.00 -1.78 -4.87
C ALA A 191 5.28 -0.28 -5.02
N THR A 192 4.62 0.56 -4.22
CA THR A 192 4.88 2.00 -4.16
C THR A 192 6.32 2.28 -3.72
N ALA A 193 6.78 1.65 -2.65
CA ALA A 193 8.16 1.80 -2.17
C ALA A 193 9.18 1.30 -3.21
N TYR A 194 8.87 0.20 -3.90
CA TYR A 194 9.71 -0.31 -4.98
C TYR A 194 9.84 0.71 -6.11
N ARG A 195 8.73 1.29 -6.59
CA ARG A 195 8.79 2.33 -7.64
C ARG A 195 9.58 3.55 -7.19
N MET A 196 9.39 4.02 -5.97
CA MET A 196 10.13 5.16 -5.44
C MET A 196 11.66 4.94 -5.46
N LEU A 197 12.12 3.71 -5.21
CA LEU A 197 13.55 3.39 -5.13
C LEU A 197 14.15 2.91 -6.46
N PHE A 198 13.37 2.26 -7.31
CA PHE A 198 13.87 1.60 -8.53
C PHE A 198 13.28 2.16 -9.83
N GLY A 199 12.21 2.96 -9.77
CA GLY A 199 11.43 3.35 -10.96
C GLY A 199 11.93 4.60 -11.67
N HIS A 200 12.87 5.36 -11.11
CA HIS A 200 13.17 6.72 -11.58
C HIS A 200 14.62 6.90 -12.05
N ALA A 201 15.01 6.19 -13.10
CA ALA A 201 16.34 6.34 -13.69
C ALA A 201 16.70 7.82 -13.96
N PRO A 202 17.96 8.21 -13.81
CA PRO A 202 19.12 7.44 -13.39
C PRO A 202 19.26 7.28 -11.86
N HIS A 203 18.35 7.83 -11.07
CA HIS A 203 18.39 7.86 -9.60
C HIS A 203 17.74 6.59 -8.99
N THR A 204 18.06 5.44 -9.53
CA THR A 204 17.70 4.15 -8.92
C THR A 204 18.64 3.81 -7.78
N ILE A 205 18.14 3.15 -6.76
CA ILE A 205 18.94 2.70 -5.61
C ILE A 205 20.05 1.73 -6.06
N LYS A 206 21.22 1.85 -5.43
CA LYS A 206 22.40 1.02 -5.71
C LYS A 206 23.04 0.54 -4.42
N PRO A 207 23.77 -0.58 -4.44
CA PRO A 207 24.58 -1.00 -3.29
C PRO A 207 25.51 0.12 -2.81
N GLY A 208 25.54 0.34 -1.49
CA GLY A 208 26.34 1.37 -0.86
C GLY A 208 25.71 2.77 -0.83
N ASP A 209 24.57 3.01 -1.50
CA ASP A 209 23.82 4.27 -1.38
C ASP A 209 23.32 4.47 0.05
N HIS A 210 23.13 5.73 0.45
CA HIS A 210 22.45 6.10 1.67
C HIS A 210 21.03 6.59 1.36
N VAL A 211 20.03 6.01 2.02
CA VAL A 211 18.63 6.33 1.81
C VAL A 211 18.02 6.83 3.13
N LEU A 212 17.57 8.09 3.15
CA LEU A 212 16.80 8.61 4.27
C LEU A 212 15.34 8.21 4.10
N VAL A 213 14.79 7.48 5.06
CA VAL A 213 13.40 6.98 5.01
C VAL A 213 12.57 7.67 6.07
N TRP A 214 11.68 8.56 5.65
CA TRP A 214 10.71 9.18 6.54
C TRP A 214 9.65 8.18 6.99
N GLY A 215 9.14 8.34 8.22
CA GLY A 215 8.12 7.46 8.76
C GLY A 215 8.50 5.98 8.70
N ALA A 216 9.75 5.65 9.01
CA ALA A 216 10.36 4.34 8.81
C ALA A 216 9.67 3.16 9.50
N SER A 217 8.79 3.43 10.48
CA SER A 217 8.00 2.42 11.18
C SER A 217 6.55 2.29 10.67
N GLY A 218 6.12 3.13 9.71
CA GLY A 218 4.79 3.08 9.12
C GLY A 218 4.72 2.16 7.91
N GLY A 219 3.50 1.89 7.41
CA GLY A 219 3.26 0.91 6.35
C GLY A 219 4.12 1.05 5.10
N LEU A 220 4.35 2.28 4.62
CA LEU A 220 5.23 2.52 3.47
C LEU A 220 6.71 2.49 3.86
N GLY A 221 7.06 3.11 5.00
CA GLY A 221 8.45 3.27 5.43
C GLY A 221 9.15 1.96 5.76
N VAL A 222 8.43 0.96 6.31
CA VAL A 222 9.00 -0.36 6.60
C VAL A 222 9.53 -1.04 5.33
N PHE A 223 8.86 -0.83 4.20
CA PHE A 223 9.32 -1.36 2.91
C PHE A 223 10.46 -0.53 2.32
N GLY A 224 10.46 0.79 2.52
CA GLY A 224 11.60 1.64 2.14
C GLY A 224 12.88 1.18 2.83
N VAL A 225 12.83 0.87 4.13
CA VAL A 225 13.96 0.34 4.91
C VAL A 225 14.39 -1.04 4.40
N GLN A 226 13.46 -1.99 4.29
CA GLN A 226 13.77 -3.37 3.89
C GLN A 226 14.28 -3.47 2.46
N LEU A 227 13.68 -2.73 1.51
CA LEU A 227 14.14 -2.69 0.11
C LEU A 227 15.54 -2.11 0.02
N ALA A 228 15.85 -1.05 0.77
CA ALA A 228 17.19 -0.49 0.81
C ALA A 228 18.19 -1.50 1.35
N ALA A 229 17.92 -2.14 2.47
CA ALA A 229 18.78 -3.18 3.06
C ALA A 229 18.95 -4.38 2.12
N ALA A 230 17.87 -4.89 1.54
CA ALA A 230 17.89 -6.01 0.60
C ALA A 230 18.67 -5.72 -0.70
N SER A 231 18.84 -4.42 -1.05
CA SER A 231 19.60 -3.96 -2.22
C SER A 231 21.06 -3.65 -1.90
N GLY A 232 21.51 -3.86 -0.65
CA GLY A 232 22.88 -3.53 -0.22
C GLY A 232 23.10 -2.02 0.01
N ALA A 233 22.05 -1.23 0.09
CA ALA A 233 22.08 0.17 0.46
C ALA A 233 21.94 0.35 1.99
N ASN A 234 22.16 1.55 2.48
CA ASN A 234 22.13 1.89 3.89
C ASN A 234 20.92 2.77 4.18
N ALA A 235 19.87 2.20 4.76
CA ALA A 235 18.71 2.95 5.20
C ALA A 235 18.98 3.70 6.51
N ILE A 236 18.60 4.98 6.57
CA ILE A 236 18.54 5.79 7.78
C ILE A 236 17.06 6.04 8.07
N GLY A 237 16.53 5.40 9.12
CA GLY A 237 15.12 5.49 9.46
C GLY A 237 14.80 6.71 10.31
N ILE A 238 13.79 7.48 9.92
CA ILE A 238 13.27 8.60 10.71
C ILE A 238 11.99 8.17 11.41
N ILE A 239 12.00 8.31 12.73
CA ILE A 239 10.89 7.94 13.62
C ILE A 239 10.39 9.15 14.43
N SER A 240 9.23 9.01 15.06
CA SER A 240 8.65 10.01 15.97
C SER A 240 8.61 9.55 17.43
N ASP A 241 9.07 8.32 17.71
CA ASP A 241 9.08 7.73 19.04
C ASP A 241 10.24 6.76 19.19
N ASN A 242 11.00 6.86 20.30
CA ASN A 242 12.16 6.03 20.54
C ASN A 242 11.81 4.53 20.75
N GLU A 243 10.60 4.22 21.18
CA GLU A 243 10.11 2.84 21.29
C GLU A 243 10.12 2.09 19.94
N LYS A 244 10.07 2.82 18.82
CA LYS A 244 10.10 2.28 17.45
C LYS A 244 11.52 2.02 16.95
N ARG A 245 12.56 2.41 17.68
CA ARG A 245 13.97 2.34 17.25
C ARG A 245 14.40 0.92 16.92
N ASP A 246 14.23 0.01 17.89
CA ASP A 246 14.69 -1.37 17.74
C ASP A 246 13.93 -2.11 16.66
N TYR A 247 12.63 -1.82 16.50
CA TYR A 247 11.83 -2.34 15.41
C TYR A 247 12.41 -1.93 14.03
N VAL A 248 12.72 -0.65 13.83
CA VAL A 248 13.26 -0.15 12.55
C VAL A 248 14.68 -0.66 12.30
N LEU A 249 15.52 -0.78 13.35
CA LEU A 249 16.84 -1.42 13.24
C LEU A 249 16.72 -2.89 12.84
N GLY A 250 15.76 -3.62 13.42
CA GLY A 250 15.46 -5.01 13.08
C GLY A 250 15.04 -5.22 11.63
N LEU A 251 14.47 -4.22 10.97
CA LEU A 251 14.15 -4.23 9.54
C LEU A 251 15.39 -4.02 8.64
N GLY A 252 16.59 -3.79 9.21
CA GLY A 252 17.83 -3.62 8.47
C GLY A 252 18.27 -2.17 8.29
N ALA A 253 17.69 -1.20 9.03
CA ALA A 253 18.21 0.16 9.02
C ALA A 253 19.63 0.21 9.62
N LYS A 254 20.52 1.00 9.00
CA LYS A 254 21.87 1.25 9.50
C LYS A 254 21.87 2.14 10.74
N GLY A 255 20.88 3.00 10.86
CA GLY A 255 20.69 3.87 12.01
C GLY A 255 19.30 4.50 12.00
N VAL A 256 18.93 5.05 13.15
CA VAL A 256 17.59 5.62 13.37
C VAL A 256 17.71 6.96 14.07
N ILE A 257 16.98 7.97 13.59
CA ILE A 257 16.94 9.32 14.15
C ILE A 257 15.50 9.62 14.58
N ASN A 258 15.32 10.11 15.80
CA ASN A 258 14.05 10.61 16.27
C ASN A 258 13.87 12.07 15.86
N ARG A 259 12.84 12.35 15.02
CA ARG A 259 12.59 13.72 14.56
C ARG A 259 12.21 14.69 15.68
N LYS A 260 11.69 14.19 16.80
CA LYS A 260 11.34 15.05 17.96
C LYS A 260 12.53 15.71 18.63
N ASP A 261 13.75 15.23 18.36
CA ASP A 261 14.98 15.84 18.88
C ASP A 261 15.36 17.14 18.14
N PHE A 262 14.62 17.51 17.10
CA PHE A 262 14.92 18.66 16.22
C PHE A 262 13.68 19.57 16.05
N LYS A 263 13.93 20.85 15.71
CA LYS A 263 12.89 21.88 15.60
C LYS A 263 12.88 22.57 14.23
N CYS A 264 13.13 21.83 13.16
CA CYS A 264 13.20 22.36 11.79
C CYS A 264 12.07 21.83 10.89
N TRP A 265 10.93 21.51 11.47
CA TRP A 265 9.79 20.94 10.74
C TRP A 265 8.74 21.99 10.40
N GLY A 266 7.93 21.73 9.38
CA GLY A 266 6.91 22.65 8.89
C GLY A 266 7.36 23.49 7.72
N GLN A 267 6.62 24.54 7.44
CA GLN A 267 6.96 25.51 6.38
C GLN A 267 8.30 26.16 6.66
N MET A 268 9.12 26.28 5.63
CA MET A 268 10.40 26.95 5.71
C MET A 268 10.19 28.46 5.94
N PRO A 269 10.88 29.09 6.91
CA PRO A 269 10.83 30.53 7.08
C PRO A 269 11.34 31.29 5.84
N THR A 270 10.92 32.54 5.69
CA THR A 270 11.37 33.39 4.58
C THR A 270 12.90 33.52 4.58
N VAL A 271 13.49 33.27 3.44
CA VAL A 271 14.95 33.33 3.24
C VAL A 271 15.49 34.71 3.64
N ASN A 272 16.67 34.74 4.25
CA ASN A 272 17.38 35.95 4.74
C ASN A 272 16.71 36.63 5.97
N THR A 273 15.89 35.92 6.72
CA THR A 273 15.36 36.36 8.02
C THR A 273 16.13 35.71 9.18
N PRO A 274 16.06 36.27 10.39
CA PRO A 274 16.61 35.60 11.59
C PRO A 274 16.04 34.19 11.82
N GLU A 275 14.73 34.01 11.63
CA GLU A 275 14.02 32.74 11.75
C GLU A 275 14.53 31.69 10.76
N TYR A 276 14.86 32.11 9.54
CA TYR A 276 15.50 31.25 8.54
C TYR A 276 16.88 30.79 9.01
N ASN A 277 17.68 31.68 9.61
CA ASN A 277 19.01 31.34 10.11
C ASN A 277 18.93 30.29 11.25
N ASP A 278 17.97 30.43 12.15
CA ASP A 278 17.72 29.47 13.23
C ASP A 278 17.23 28.13 12.66
N TRP A 279 16.35 28.17 11.70
CA TRP A 279 15.89 26.98 10.98
C TRP A 279 17.05 26.25 10.29
N VAL A 280 17.92 26.95 9.57
CA VAL A 280 19.11 26.37 8.93
C VAL A 280 20.03 25.73 9.94
N LYS A 281 20.23 26.36 11.10
CA LYS A 281 21.07 25.83 12.19
C LYS A 281 20.52 24.47 12.67
N GLU A 282 19.22 24.39 12.92
CA GLU A 282 18.58 23.14 13.34
C GLU A 282 18.58 22.08 12.23
N ALA A 283 18.30 22.46 10.98
CA ALA A 283 18.36 21.56 9.83
C ALA A 283 19.77 21.00 9.60
N ARG A 284 20.81 21.80 9.84
CA ARG A 284 22.22 21.34 9.81
C ARG A 284 22.53 20.40 10.99
N ARG A 285 21.94 20.62 12.17
CA ARG A 285 22.08 19.71 13.30
C ARG A 285 21.49 18.33 12.98
N PHE A 286 20.33 18.30 12.30
CA PHE A 286 19.75 17.07 11.77
C PHE A 286 20.65 16.43 10.70
N GLY A 287 21.19 17.21 9.75
CA GLY A 287 22.17 16.73 8.77
C GLY A 287 23.43 16.12 9.42
N LYS A 288 23.90 16.69 10.54
CA LYS A 288 25.01 16.13 11.32
C LYS A 288 24.65 14.77 11.91
N ALA A 289 23.43 14.60 12.44
CA ALA A 289 22.97 13.30 12.94
C ALA A 289 22.96 12.23 11.84
N ILE A 290 22.62 12.60 10.60
CA ILE A 290 22.77 11.72 9.42
C ILE A 290 24.25 11.37 9.20
N TRP A 291 25.14 12.35 9.23
CA TRP A 291 26.59 12.13 9.04
C TRP A 291 27.23 11.26 10.11
N ASP A 292 26.76 11.33 11.33
CA ASP A 292 27.24 10.44 12.43
C ASP A 292 26.91 8.95 12.12
N ILE A 293 25.84 8.67 11.38
CA ILE A 293 25.47 7.32 10.93
C ILE A 293 26.22 6.93 9.64
N THR A 294 26.37 7.87 8.70
CA THR A 294 26.86 7.59 7.34
C THR A 294 28.39 7.71 7.20
N GLY A 295 29.09 8.22 8.20
CA GLY A 295 30.51 8.55 8.11
C GLY A 295 30.76 9.81 7.27
N LYS A 296 30.02 10.89 7.53
CA LYS A 296 30.11 12.20 6.87
C LYS A 296 29.71 12.19 5.39
N ARG A 297 28.81 11.30 4.99
CA ARG A 297 28.23 11.28 3.64
C ARG A 297 26.78 11.76 3.67
N ASP A 298 26.42 12.60 2.71
CA ASP A 298 25.03 13.00 2.46
C ASP A 298 24.23 11.80 1.89
N VAL A 299 22.91 11.88 1.95
CA VAL A 299 22.04 10.81 1.46
C VAL A 299 21.84 10.90 -0.06
N ASP A 300 21.89 9.76 -0.73
CA ASP A 300 21.73 9.62 -2.18
C ASP A 300 20.27 9.81 -2.57
N ILE A 301 19.35 9.22 -1.81
CA ILE A 301 17.91 9.29 -2.01
C ILE A 301 17.24 9.66 -0.69
N VAL A 302 16.31 10.60 -0.74
CA VAL A 302 15.36 10.85 0.33
C VAL A 302 14.02 10.24 -0.08
N PHE A 303 13.58 9.24 0.68
CA PHE A 303 12.29 8.58 0.54
C PHE A 303 11.26 9.35 1.38
N GLU A 304 10.50 10.20 0.71
CA GLU A 304 9.63 11.22 1.31
C GLU A 304 8.15 10.87 1.12
N HIS A 305 7.34 11.04 2.16
CA HIS A 305 5.88 10.93 2.06
C HIS A 305 5.09 11.81 3.05
N PRO A 306 5.65 12.38 4.12
CA PRO A 306 4.93 13.34 4.96
C PRO A 306 4.56 14.63 4.20
N GLY A 307 5.44 15.13 3.35
CA GLY A 307 5.18 16.33 2.56
C GLY A 307 5.54 17.63 3.29
N GLU A 308 4.56 18.51 3.53
CA GLU A 308 4.76 19.89 3.97
C GLU A 308 5.69 20.03 5.19
N ALA A 309 5.55 19.12 6.17
CA ALA A 309 6.33 19.22 7.41
C ALA A 309 7.82 18.89 7.25
N THR A 310 8.22 18.11 6.26
CA THR A 310 9.57 17.52 6.16
C THR A 310 10.30 17.90 4.87
N PHE A 311 9.58 18.33 3.86
CA PHE A 311 10.10 18.57 2.52
C PHE A 311 11.25 19.62 2.46
N PRO A 312 11.19 20.75 3.23
CA PRO A 312 12.30 21.72 3.25
C PRO A 312 13.61 21.08 3.68
N VAL A 313 13.58 20.25 4.72
CA VAL A 313 14.78 19.56 5.22
C VAL A 313 15.19 18.42 4.29
N SER A 314 14.25 17.70 3.69
CA SER A 314 14.52 16.66 2.69
C SER A 314 15.34 17.20 1.52
N THR A 315 14.99 18.39 1.01
CA THR A 315 15.74 19.04 -0.07
C THR A 315 17.12 19.53 0.37
N LEU A 316 17.29 19.88 1.64
CA LEU A 316 18.58 20.32 2.19
C LEU A 316 19.55 19.14 2.33
N VAL A 317 19.12 18.01 2.92
CA VAL A 317 20.01 16.89 3.29
C VAL A 317 20.36 15.95 2.14
N ALA A 318 19.59 15.95 1.05
CA ALA A 318 19.95 15.20 -0.15
C ALA A 318 21.31 15.63 -0.69
N LYS A 319 22.16 14.69 -1.08
CA LYS A 319 23.50 14.99 -1.64
C LYS A 319 23.42 15.83 -2.90
N ARG A 320 24.54 16.39 -3.31
CA ARG A 320 24.69 17.00 -4.64
C ARG A 320 24.41 15.94 -5.72
N GLY A 321 23.51 16.23 -6.66
CA GLY A 321 23.05 15.28 -7.68
C GLY A 321 22.16 14.16 -7.13
N GLY A 322 21.70 14.25 -5.88
CA GLY A 322 20.78 13.26 -5.28
C GLY A 322 19.32 13.53 -5.63
N MET A 323 18.44 12.67 -5.15
CA MET A 323 17.01 12.73 -5.42
C MET A 323 16.18 12.80 -4.14
N VAL A 324 15.17 13.68 -4.12
CA VAL A 324 14.04 13.59 -3.19
C VAL A 324 12.88 13.00 -3.99
N VAL A 325 12.55 11.74 -3.72
CA VAL A 325 11.39 11.07 -4.31
C VAL A 325 10.24 11.06 -3.31
N PHE A 326 9.07 11.51 -3.73
CA PHE A 326 7.93 11.63 -2.83
C PHE A 326 6.65 11.08 -3.41
N CYS A 327 5.83 10.51 -2.54
CA CYS A 327 4.44 10.16 -2.79
C CYS A 327 3.59 10.62 -1.60
N ALA A 328 2.33 10.87 -1.81
CA ALA A 328 1.40 11.37 -0.78
C ALA A 328 1.81 12.77 -0.23
N GLY A 329 1.26 13.15 0.91
CA GLY A 329 1.44 14.44 1.58
C GLY A 329 0.62 14.45 2.87
N THR A 330 0.91 13.51 3.80
CA THR A 330 0.08 13.29 5.00
C THR A 330 0.11 14.46 5.98
N SER A 331 1.10 15.36 5.88
CA SER A 331 1.19 16.58 6.69
C SER A 331 0.76 17.86 5.95
N GLY A 332 0.40 17.75 4.67
CA GLY A 332 -0.02 18.87 3.82
C GLY A 332 0.65 18.83 2.44
N TYR A 333 0.08 19.62 1.52
CA TYR A 333 0.45 19.63 0.10
C TYR A 333 1.21 20.86 -0.35
N ASN A 334 1.34 21.90 0.51
CA ASN A 334 2.05 23.14 0.18
C ASN A 334 3.55 22.98 0.46
N LEU A 335 4.26 22.38 -0.48
CA LEU A 335 5.69 22.11 -0.34
C LEU A 335 6.51 23.40 -0.52
N THR A 336 7.33 23.75 0.48
CA THR A 336 8.28 24.86 0.42
C THR A 336 9.70 24.33 0.47
N PHE A 337 10.63 25.01 -0.18
CA PHE A 337 12.05 24.70 -0.10
C PHE A 337 12.93 25.87 -0.60
N ASP A 338 14.16 25.93 -0.17
CA ASP A 338 15.14 26.89 -0.70
C ASP A 338 15.66 26.37 -2.05
N ALA A 339 15.24 27.04 -3.13
CA ALA A 339 15.59 26.64 -4.49
C ALA A 339 17.12 26.56 -4.72
N ARG A 340 17.92 27.35 -3.99
CA ARG A 340 19.39 27.34 -4.08
C ARG A 340 19.98 25.97 -3.74
N TYR A 341 19.37 25.24 -2.79
CA TYR A 341 19.80 23.87 -2.44
C TYR A 341 19.45 22.86 -3.51
N VAL A 342 18.51 23.13 -4.39
CA VAL A 342 18.11 22.26 -5.48
C VAL A 342 18.91 22.55 -6.75
N TRP A 343 18.78 23.77 -7.34
CA TRP A 343 19.40 24.04 -8.64
C TRP A 343 20.93 24.14 -8.58
N MET A 344 21.49 24.81 -7.56
CA MET A 344 22.97 24.91 -7.42
C MET A 344 23.62 23.53 -7.14
N ARG A 345 22.88 22.60 -6.61
CA ARG A 345 23.36 21.26 -6.28
C ARG A 345 22.84 20.18 -7.23
N GLN A 346 22.15 20.59 -8.29
CA GLN A 346 21.63 19.71 -9.35
C GLN A 346 20.83 18.51 -8.79
N LYS A 347 20.01 18.76 -7.76
CA LYS A 347 19.17 17.73 -7.15
C LYS A 347 17.90 17.53 -7.96
N ARG A 348 17.38 16.31 -7.93
CA ARG A 348 16.09 15.97 -8.51
C ARG A 348 15.01 15.95 -7.45
N ILE A 349 13.86 16.55 -7.75
CA ILE A 349 12.59 16.37 -7.03
C ILE A 349 11.71 15.52 -7.93
N GLN A 350 11.29 14.36 -7.45
CA GLN A 350 10.57 13.35 -8.23
C GLN A 350 9.26 12.96 -7.55
N GLY A 351 8.14 13.28 -8.18
CA GLY A 351 6.85 12.69 -7.83
C GLY A 351 6.80 11.20 -8.20
N SER A 352 6.21 10.39 -7.36
CA SER A 352 6.02 8.96 -7.59
C SER A 352 4.60 8.55 -7.19
N HIS A 353 3.94 7.75 -8.01
CA HIS A 353 2.57 7.32 -7.80
C HIS A 353 2.47 5.82 -8.02
N PHE A 354 2.06 5.05 -7.01
CA PHE A 354 1.97 3.58 -7.04
C PHE A 354 3.13 2.88 -7.77
N ALA A 355 2.78 1.88 -8.59
CA ALA A 355 3.69 1.15 -9.47
C ALA A 355 2.89 0.45 -10.58
N HIS A 356 3.48 0.22 -11.73
CA HIS A 356 2.90 -0.65 -12.73
C HIS A 356 3.16 -2.13 -12.41
N LEU A 357 2.45 -3.04 -13.07
CA LEU A 357 2.46 -4.47 -12.77
C LEU A 357 3.87 -5.10 -12.77
N LYS A 358 4.75 -4.72 -13.70
CA LYS A 358 6.13 -5.25 -13.75
C LYS A 358 6.92 -4.92 -12.48
N GLN A 359 6.76 -3.70 -11.96
CA GLN A 359 7.39 -3.27 -10.69
C GLN A 359 6.75 -3.97 -9.50
N ALA A 360 5.42 -4.08 -9.47
CA ALA A 360 4.70 -4.80 -8.42
C ALA A 360 5.07 -6.28 -8.37
N SER A 361 5.20 -6.94 -9.54
CA SER A 361 5.63 -8.34 -9.63
C SER A 361 7.07 -8.53 -9.14
N ALA A 362 7.97 -7.60 -9.48
CA ALA A 362 9.35 -7.62 -8.99
C ALA A 362 9.40 -7.40 -7.46
N ALA A 363 8.57 -6.50 -6.94
CA ALA A 363 8.42 -6.30 -5.50
C ALA A 363 7.87 -7.54 -4.78
N ASN A 364 6.82 -8.17 -5.35
CA ASN A 364 6.25 -9.41 -4.83
C ASN A 364 7.26 -10.56 -4.81
N GLN A 365 8.21 -10.59 -5.75
CA GLN A 365 9.27 -11.61 -5.77
C GLN A 365 10.15 -11.56 -4.52
N PHE A 366 10.43 -10.36 -3.97
CA PHE A 366 11.17 -10.26 -2.70
C PHE A 366 10.42 -10.94 -1.54
N VAL A 367 9.09 -10.89 -1.54
CA VAL A 367 8.28 -11.57 -0.52
C VAL A 367 8.25 -13.07 -0.77
N LEU A 368 8.06 -13.51 -2.02
CA LEU A 368 8.13 -14.92 -2.42
C LEU A 368 9.47 -15.56 -2.03
N ASP A 369 10.57 -14.81 -2.18
CA ASP A 369 11.94 -15.23 -1.82
C ASP A 369 12.23 -15.07 -0.32
N ARG A 370 11.27 -14.64 0.50
CA ARG A 370 11.40 -14.39 1.95
C ARG A 370 12.48 -13.37 2.31
N ARG A 371 12.72 -12.41 1.43
CA ARG A 371 13.71 -11.34 1.63
C ARG A 371 13.10 -10.08 2.25
N ILE A 372 11.77 -9.98 2.22
CA ILE A 372 10.99 -8.90 2.79
C ILE A 372 9.84 -9.49 3.58
N ASP A 373 9.66 -9.00 4.80
CA ASP A 373 8.54 -9.29 5.68
C ASP A 373 7.38 -8.32 5.39
N PRO A 374 6.13 -8.77 5.30
CA PRO A 374 4.96 -7.91 5.12
C PRO A 374 4.77 -6.86 6.23
N CYS A 375 5.41 -7.03 7.36
CA CYS A 375 5.30 -6.14 8.52
C CYS A 375 3.85 -5.95 8.97
N MET A 376 3.05 -7.01 8.92
CA MET A 376 1.69 -6.96 9.42
C MET A 376 1.70 -6.87 10.94
N SER A 377 1.06 -5.87 11.49
CA SER A 377 1.06 -5.57 12.92
C SER A 377 -0.26 -5.87 13.62
N GLU A 378 -1.36 -5.76 12.90
CA GLU A 378 -2.70 -5.94 13.45
C GLU A 378 -3.63 -6.59 12.42
N VAL A 379 -4.45 -7.52 12.91
CA VAL A 379 -5.53 -8.14 12.15
C VAL A 379 -6.85 -7.85 12.85
N LEU A 380 -7.80 -7.30 12.13
CA LEU A 380 -9.13 -7.01 12.66
C LEU A 380 -10.18 -7.90 11.98
N PRO A 381 -11.30 -8.21 12.64
CA PRO A 381 -12.40 -8.95 12.03
C PRO A 381 -13.17 -8.08 11.04
N TRP A 382 -13.95 -8.72 10.16
CA TRP A 382 -14.83 -8.08 9.18
C TRP A 382 -15.62 -6.90 9.71
N ILE A 383 -16.20 -7.05 10.90
CA ILE A 383 -17.08 -6.04 11.49
C ILE A 383 -16.37 -4.74 11.87
N ASP A 384 -15.05 -4.76 11.98
CA ASP A 384 -14.22 -3.65 12.45
C ASP A 384 -13.54 -2.88 11.30
N ILE A 385 -13.93 -3.07 10.02
CA ILE A 385 -13.30 -2.38 8.87
C ILE A 385 -13.33 -0.86 9.04
N ALA A 386 -14.47 -0.28 9.39
CA ALA A 386 -14.58 1.18 9.61
C ALA A 386 -13.72 1.65 10.79
N LYS A 387 -13.65 0.87 11.86
CA LYS A 387 -12.78 1.13 13.01
C LYS A 387 -11.30 1.08 12.62
N ALA A 388 -10.87 0.11 11.82
CA ALA A 388 -9.50 0.01 11.31
C ALA A 388 -9.09 1.29 10.55
N HIS A 389 -9.97 1.81 9.70
CA HIS A 389 -9.74 3.07 9.00
C HIS A 389 -9.72 4.28 9.93
N THR A 390 -10.53 4.29 10.98
CA THR A 390 -10.49 5.33 12.02
C THR A 390 -9.18 5.29 12.81
N MET A 391 -8.68 4.09 13.14
CA MET A 391 -7.38 3.92 13.78
C MET A 391 -6.25 4.47 12.91
N MET A 392 -6.27 4.17 11.62
CA MET A 392 -5.30 4.69 10.64
C MET A 392 -5.40 6.21 10.51
N TRP A 393 -6.58 6.76 10.35
CA TRP A 393 -6.82 8.20 10.24
C TRP A 393 -6.29 8.99 11.43
N LYS A 394 -6.52 8.45 12.64
CA LYS A 394 -6.08 9.05 13.92
C LYS A 394 -4.65 8.68 14.31
N ASN A 395 -3.94 7.91 13.46
CA ASN A 395 -2.58 7.41 13.74
C ASN A 395 -2.47 6.64 15.07
N LEU A 396 -3.46 5.81 15.38
CA LEU A 396 -3.55 5.00 16.58
C LEU A 396 -3.15 3.53 16.38
N HIS A 397 -2.82 3.14 15.15
CA HIS A 397 -2.39 1.78 14.82
C HIS A 397 -0.94 1.51 15.24
N LYS A 398 -0.60 0.24 15.42
CA LYS A 398 0.77 -0.21 15.67
C LYS A 398 1.70 0.04 14.48
N PRO A 399 3.04 0.06 14.70
CA PRO A 399 4.00 0.10 13.59
C PRO A 399 3.78 -1.04 12.59
N GLY A 400 3.90 -0.74 11.29
CA GLY A 400 3.68 -1.70 10.21
C GLY A 400 2.35 -1.52 9.50
N ASN A 401 1.82 -2.62 8.96
CA ASN A 401 0.61 -2.68 8.15
C ASN A 401 -0.54 -3.37 8.88
N MET A 402 -1.77 -3.00 8.56
CA MET A 402 -2.98 -3.62 9.10
C MET A 402 -3.71 -4.41 8.01
N ALA A 403 -4.33 -5.51 8.40
CA ALA A 403 -5.26 -6.27 7.56
C ALA A 403 -6.58 -6.52 8.28
N VAL A 404 -7.62 -6.80 7.50
CA VAL A 404 -8.92 -7.27 7.98
C VAL A 404 -9.24 -8.61 7.36
N LEU A 405 -9.79 -9.51 8.14
CA LEU A 405 -10.33 -10.76 7.63
C LEU A 405 -11.64 -10.46 6.90
N VAL A 406 -11.85 -11.08 5.75
CA VAL A 406 -13.10 -10.98 5.00
C VAL A 406 -13.82 -12.34 5.06
N ASN A 407 -13.41 -13.33 4.28
CA ASN A 407 -14.00 -14.65 4.32
C ASN A 407 -13.12 -15.69 5.04
N ALA A 408 -11.88 -15.37 5.41
CA ALA A 408 -11.10 -16.19 6.33
C ALA A 408 -11.70 -16.06 7.74
N GLN A 409 -12.11 -17.17 8.36
CA GLN A 409 -12.88 -17.18 9.61
C GLN A 409 -12.04 -16.79 10.83
N ARG A 410 -10.72 -17.00 10.76
CA ARG A 410 -9.78 -16.70 11.85
C ARG A 410 -8.39 -16.36 11.29
N PRO A 411 -7.55 -15.67 12.07
CA PRO A 411 -6.15 -15.44 11.70
C PRO A 411 -5.35 -16.77 11.63
N GLY A 412 -4.26 -16.73 10.87
CA GLY A 412 -3.27 -17.81 10.81
C GLY A 412 -3.54 -18.87 9.74
N LEU A 413 -4.62 -18.77 8.96
CA LEU A 413 -4.91 -19.70 7.86
C LEU A 413 -3.99 -19.38 6.66
N ARG A 414 -3.41 -20.42 6.04
CA ARG A 414 -2.37 -20.28 5.01
C ARG A 414 -2.76 -20.81 3.64
N SER A 415 -3.78 -21.60 3.54
CA SER A 415 -4.26 -22.17 2.28
C SER A 415 -5.79 -22.12 2.20
N PHE A 416 -6.32 -22.32 1.01
CA PHE A 416 -7.77 -22.44 0.86
C PHE A 416 -8.30 -23.71 1.52
N GLU A 417 -7.52 -24.77 1.56
CA GLU A 417 -7.83 -26.01 2.29
C GLU A 417 -8.00 -25.71 3.79
N ASP A 418 -7.10 -24.96 4.41
CA ASP A 418 -7.21 -24.57 5.84
C ASP A 418 -8.52 -23.81 6.10
N VAL A 419 -8.95 -22.95 5.16
CA VAL A 419 -10.21 -22.17 5.27
C VAL A 419 -11.42 -23.09 5.18
N ILE A 420 -11.41 -24.09 4.28
CA ILE A 420 -12.48 -25.09 4.14
C ILE A 420 -12.59 -25.93 5.43
N GLU A 421 -11.47 -26.40 5.96
CA GLU A 421 -11.44 -27.18 7.21
C GLU A 421 -11.96 -26.38 8.40
N ALA A 422 -11.59 -25.10 8.50
CA ALA A 422 -12.05 -24.20 9.55
C ALA A 422 -13.56 -23.91 9.47
N SER A 423 -14.15 -23.93 8.27
CA SER A 423 -15.59 -23.69 8.07
C SER A 423 -16.47 -24.91 8.38
N GLY A 424 -15.89 -26.12 8.44
CA GLY A 424 -16.59 -27.37 8.74
C GLY A 424 -16.54 -27.78 10.20
N SER A 425 -15.81 -27.04 11.03
CA SER A 425 -15.71 -27.24 12.49
C SER A 425 -16.55 -26.20 13.23
#